data_9b2febf2ccffc7125d37cd4e6b917ec1
#
_entry.id   9b2febf2ccffc7125d37cd4e6b917ec1
#
_cell.length_a   1.000
_cell.length_b   1.000
_cell.length_c   1.000
_cell.angle_alpha   90.00
_cell.angle_beta   90.00
_cell.angle_gamma   90.00
#
_symmetry.space_group_name_H-M   'P 1'
#
loop_
_entity.id
_entity.type
_entity.pdbx_description
1 polymer ?
#
loop_
_entity_poly.entity_id
_entity_poly.type
_entity_poly.pdbx_seq_one_letter_code
_entity_poly.pdbx_strand_id
1 'polypeptide(L)'
;MKKIMVIGAGGIGSFLIPLLDRVNEYEINVWDDDIVEKKNLSYQDFYEDDVGKHKTDVMSYRYRNVKSHPYRVLTKKQLMGYDLVICCVDNLELRRLLYLVDTEKIKWLDLR
;
A
#
# COMPACT_ATOMS: atom_id res chain seq x y z
N MET A 1 -12.43 4.56 12.85
CA MET A 1 -11.04 4.18 12.49
C MET A 1 -10.43 5.22 11.60
N LYS A 2 -9.16 5.52 11.78
CA LYS A 2 -8.41 6.36 10.84
C LYS A 2 -8.17 5.60 9.55
N LYS A 3 -8.24 6.29 8.44
CA LYS A 3 -8.01 5.71 7.11
C LYS A 3 -6.58 5.96 6.68
N ILE A 4 -5.84 4.88 6.43
CA ILE A 4 -4.47 4.92 5.94
C ILE A 4 -4.45 4.39 4.51
N MET A 5 -3.72 5.08 3.64
CA MET A 5 -3.40 4.61 2.30
C MET A 5 -1.97 4.12 2.29
N VAL A 6 -1.77 2.87 1.90
CA VAL A 6 -0.43 2.30 1.69
C VAL A 6 -0.24 2.09 0.19
N ILE A 7 0.73 2.77 -0.39
CA ILE A 7 1.04 2.65 -1.80
C ILE A 7 2.22 1.69 -1.95
N GLY A 8 1.95 0.53 -2.50
CA GLY A 8 2.93 -0.52 -2.71
C GLY A 8 2.85 -1.64 -1.68
N ALA A 9 2.68 -2.86 -2.18
CA ALA A 9 2.66 -4.10 -1.38
C ALA A 9 3.86 -4.98 -1.73
N GLY A 10 5.04 -4.36 -1.89
CA GLY A 10 6.28 -5.05 -2.24
C GLY A 10 7.16 -5.33 -1.03
N GLY A 11 8.47 -5.08 -1.18
CA GLY A 11 9.47 -5.41 -0.15
C GLY A 11 9.23 -4.76 1.21
N ILE A 12 8.81 -3.49 1.22
CA ILE A 12 8.51 -2.77 2.47
C ILE A 12 7.03 -2.92 2.81
N GLY A 13 6.14 -2.64 1.86
CA GLY A 13 4.70 -2.60 2.11
C GLY A 13 4.12 -3.92 2.57
N SER A 14 4.56 -5.05 1.99
CA SER A 14 4.03 -6.36 2.35
C SER A 14 4.34 -6.75 3.81
N PHE A 15 5.40 -6.20 4.40
CA PHE A 15 5.73 -6.43 5.81
C PHE A 15 5.14 -5.35 6.73
N LEU A 16 4.95 -4.13 6.24
CA LEU A 16 4.35 -3.04 7.01
C LEU A 16 2.86 -3.28 7.27
N ILE A 17 2.14 -3.74 6.25
CA ILE A 17 0.69 -3.94 6.30
C ILE A 17 0.25 -4.82 7.48
N PRO A 18 0.84 -6.01 7.70
CA PRO A 18 0.47 -6.83 8.86
C PRO A 18 0.74 -6.15 10.20
N LEU A 19 1.78 -5.32 10.29
CA LEU A 19 2.07 -4.57 11.52
C LEU A 19 0.98 -3.54 11.80
N LEU A 20 0.54 -2.81 10.79
CA LEU A 20 -0.55 -1.84 10.91
C LEU A 20 -1.88 -2.54 11.24
N ASP A 21 -2.12 -3.70 10.64
CA ASP A 21 -3.33 -4.47 10.91
C ASP A 21 -3.42 -4.92 12.37
N ARG A 22 -2.30 -5.31 12.97
CA ARG A 22 -2.23 -5.77 14.36
C ARG A 22 -2.62 -4.70 15.36
N VAL A 23 -2.40 -3.43 15.05
CA VAL A 23 -2.82 -2.31 15.91
C VAL A 23 -4.34 -2.27 16.03
N ASN A 24 -5.05 -2.68 14.99
CA ASN A 24 -6.51 -2.78 14.94
C ASN A 24 -7.23 -1.44 15.19
N GLU A 25 -6.63 -0.35 14.75
CA GLU A 25 -7.19 1.00 14.84
C GLU A 25 -7.27 1.71 13.50
N TYR A 26 -6.83 1.05 12.42
CA TYR A 26 -6.74 1.64 11.10
C TYR A 26 -7.55 0.87 10.08
N GLU A 27 -8.19 1.60 9.19
CA GLU A 27 -8.67 1.05 7.92
C GLU A 27 -7.51 1.22 6.93
N ILE A 28 -6.94 0.12 6.47
CA ILE A 28 -5.73 0.11 5.64
C ILE A 28 -6.12 -0.11 4.19
N ASN A 29 -5.96 0.93 3.38
CA ASN A 29 -6.27 0.87 1.95
C ASN A 29 -4.96 0.70 1.18
N VAL A 30 -4.73 -0.51 0.65
CA VAL A 30 -3.50 -0.83 -0.06
C VAL A 30 -3.70 -0.68 -1.57
N TRP A 31 -2.81 0.07 -2.19
CA TRP A 31 -2.83 0.36 -3.63
C TRP A 31 -1.58 -0.21 -4.29
N ASP A 32 -1.76 -1.10 -5.25
CA ASP A 32 -0.69 -1.71 -6.03
C ASP A 32 -1.32 -2.43 -7.22
N ASP A 33 -0.78 -2.30 -8.41
CA ASP A 33 -1.30 -2.98 -9.59
C ASP A 33 -0.57 -4.29 -9.92
N ASP A 34 0.39 -4.68 -9.10
CA ASP A 34 1.19 -5.88 -9.34
C ASP A 34 0.49 -7.17 -8.95
N ILE A 35 0.88 -8.22 -9.63
CA ILE A 35 0.52 -9.60 -9.35
C ILE A 35 1.70 -10.26 -8.64
N VAL A 36 1.42 -11.15 -7.68
CA VAL A 36 2.46 -11.91 -6.99
C VAL A 36 3.17 -12.83 -7.99
N GLU A 37 4.49 -12.70 -8.07
CA GLU A 37 5.34 -13.55 -8.90
C GLU A 37 6.21 -14.42 -8.01
N LYS A 38 6.67 -15.55 -8.56
CA LYS A 38 7.51 -16.48 -7.82
C LYS A 38 8.77 -15.83 -7.26
N LYS A 39 9.38 -14.90 -7.99
CA LYS A 39 10.57 -14.17 -7.53
C LYS A 39 10.31 -13.32 -6.28
N ASN A 40 9.06 -12.94 -6.02
CA ASN A 40 8.71 -12.12 -4.86
C ASN A 40 8.80 -12.90 -3.55
N LEU A 41 8.69 -14.21 -3.58
CA LEU A 41 8.61 -15.06 -2.38
C LEU A 41 9.86 -14.99 -1.51
N SER A 42 11.00 -14.64 -2.08
CA SER A 42 12.27 -14.59 -1.35
C SER A 42 12.47 -13.29 -0.53
N TYR A 43 11.71 -12.23 -0.83
CA TYR A 43 11.94 -10.94 -0.18
C TYR A 43 10.68 -10.12 0.09
N GLN A 44 9.50 -10.70 -0.16
CA GLN A 44 8.19 -10.08 0.14
C GLN A 44 7.35 -11.07 0.93
N ASP A 45 6.35 -10.56 1.65
CA ASP A 45 5.50 -11.39 2.52
C ASP A 45 4.40 -12.09 1.71
N PHE A 46 4.80 -12.91 0.75
CA PHE A 46 3.92 -13.74 -0.07
C PHE A 46 4.41 -15.17 -0.09
N TYR A 47 3.48 -16.08 -0.33
CA TYR A 47 3.72 -17.52 -0.31
C TYR A 47 3.34 -18.16 -1.64
N GLU A 48 3.71 -19.44 -1.81
CA GLU A 48 3.52 -20.18 -3.07
C GLU A 48 2.07 -20.11 -3.57
N ASP A 49 1.09 -20.23 -2.67
CA ASP A 49 -0.33 -20.19 -3.03
C ASP A 49 -0.80 -18.81 -3.50
N ASP A 50 -0.02 -17.78 -3.24
CA ASP A 50 -0.36 -16.41 -3.63
C ASP A 50 0.04 -16.08 -5.07
N VAL A 51 0.91 -16.87 -5.67
CA VAL A 51 1.43 -16.61 -7.02
C VAL A 51 0.29 -16.53 -8.03
N GLY A 52 0.29 -15.48 -8.84
CA GLY A 52 -0.74 -15.21 -9.85
C GLY A 52 -1.90 -14.36 -9.36
N LYS A 53 -1.99 -14.08 -8.07
CA LYS A 53 -3.04 -13.21 -7.49
C LYS A 53 -2.53 -11.78 -7.38
N HIS A 54 -3.46 -10.82 -7.38
CA HIS A 54 -3.11 -9.43 -7.10
C HIS A 54 -2.55 -9.29 -5.68
N LYS A 55 -1.45 -8.58 -5.52
CA LYS A 55 -0.83 -8.37 -4.21
C LYS A 55 -1.80 -7.75 -3.21
N THR A 56 -2.60 -6.77 -3.65
CA THR A 56 -3.57 -6.10 -2.80
C THR A 56 -4.69 -7.04 -2.36
N ASP A 57 -5.13 -7.94 -3.24
CA ASP A 57 -6.17 -8.92 -2.91
C ASP A 57 -5.67 -9.93 -1.86
N VAL A 58 -4.42 -10.38 -1.99
CA VAL A 58 -3.80 -11.28 -1.02
C VAL A 58 -3.77 -10.63 0.36
N MET A 59 -3.36 -9.36 0.44
CA MET A 59 -3.31 -8.61 1.70
C MET A 59 -4.70 -8.44 2.30
N SER A 60 -5.70 -8.11 1.48
CA SER A 60 -7.08 -7.96 1.91
C SER A 60 -7.68 -9.26 2.42
N TYR A 61 -7.38 -10.37 1.78
CA TYR A 61 -7.85 -11.69 2.20
C TYR A 61 -7.22 -12.11 3.54
N ARG A 62 -5.96 -11.79 3.72
CA ARG A 62 -5.17 -12.25 4.88
C ARG A 62 -5.38 -11.39 6.12
N TYR A 63 -5.60 -10.09 5.96
CA TYR A 63 -5.65 -9.14 7.07
C TYR A 63 -7.01 -8.43 7.12
N ARG A 64 -7.65 -8.49 8.29
CA ARG A 64 -9.03 -8.06 8.49
C ARG A 64 -9.30 -6.58 8.15
N ASN A 65 -8.36 -5.70 8.47
CA ASN A 65 -8.56 -4.26 8.31
C ASN A 65 -8.05 -3.72 6.97
N VAL A 66 -7.68 -4.61 6.05
CA VAL A 66 -7.10 -4.23 4.76
C VAL A 66 -8.15 -4.26 3.66
N LYS A 67 -8.21 -3.18 2.89
CA LYS A 67 -9.03 -3.07 1.69
C LYS A 67 -8.15 -3.03 0.45
N SER A 68 -8.49 -3.84 -0.54
CA SER A 68 -7.73 -3.98 -1.77
C SER A 68 -8.10 -2.90 -2.78
N HIS A 69 -7.07 -2.28 -3.35
CA HIS A 69 -7.18 -1.39 -4.50
C HIS A 69 -6.12 -1.82 -5.51
N PRO A 70 -6.45 -2.78 -6.40
CA PRO A 70 -5.47 -3.33 -7.35
C PRO A 70 -5.21 -2.37 -8.53
N TYR A 71 -4.89 -1.13 -8.21
CA TYR A 71 -4.71 -0.05 -9.17
C TYR A 71 -3.45 0.73 -8.88
N ARG A 72 -2.92 1.35 -9.94
CA ARG A 72 -1.77 2.24 -9.84
C ARG A 72 -2.22 3.63 -9.41
N VAL A 73 -1.43 4.28 -8.57
CA VAL A 73 -1.68 5.67 -8.18
C VAL A 73 -1.06 6.60 -9.22
N LEU A 74 -1.89 7.37 -9.91
CA LEU A 74 -1.48 8.24 -11.00
C LEU A 74 -1.83 9.72 -10.76
N THR A 75 -2.77 10.02 -9.86
CA THR A 75 -3.30 11.38 -9.69
C THR A 75 -3.41 11.76 -8.22
N LYS A 76 -3.37 13.06 -7.95
CA LYS A 76 -3.60 13.60 -6.59
C LYS A 76 -4.98 13.22 -6.05
N LYS A 77 -5.97 13.12 -6.92
CA LYS A 77 -7.34 12.80 -6.51
C LYS A 77 -7.41 11.46 -5.78
N GLN A 78 -6.60 10.49 -6.19
CA GLN A 78 -6.54 9.18 -5.55
C GLN A 78 -5.99 9.24 -4.12
N LEU A 79 -5.22 10.28 -3.78
CA LEU A 79 -4.62 10.46 -2.46
C LEU A 79 -5.57 11.11 -1.45
N MET A 80 -6.71 11.61 -1.90
CA MET A 80 -7.62 12.37 -1.04
C MET A 80 -8.51 11.46 -0.21
N GLY A 81 -8.89 11.96 0.98
CA GLY A 81 -9.80 11.25 1.87
C GLY A 81 -9.10 10.32 2.86
N TYR A 82 -7.78 10.29 2.88
CA TYR A 82 -6.99 9.50 3.83
C TYR A 82 -6.38 10.38 4.92
N ASP A 83 -6.30 9.85 6.13
CA ASP A 83 -5.66 10.54 7.24
C ASP A 83 -4.13 10.52 7.12
N LEU A 84 -3.59 9.50 6.47
CA LEU A 84 -2.16 9.35 6.23
C LEU A 84 -1.94 8.54 4.96
N VAL A 85 -1.00 8.99 4.13
CA VAL A 85 -0.54 8.26 2.94
C VAL A 85 0.89 7.79 3.19
N ILE A 86 1.12 6.48 3.05
CA ILE A 86 2.46 5.89 3.21
C ILE A 86 2.91 5.36 1.85
N CYS A 87 3.99 5.91 1.33
CA CYS A 87 4.58 5.49 0.07
C CYS A 87 5.66 4.44 0.34
N CYS A 88 5.46 3.23 -0.17
CA CYS A 88 6.37 2.10 -0.02
C CYS A 88 6.96 1.65 -1.36
N VAL A 89 6.86 2.47 -2.40
CA VAL A 89 7.42 2.19 -3.72
C VAL A 89 8.51 3.18 -4.07
N ASP A 90 9.52 2.72 -4.80
CA ASP A 90 10.57 3.56 -5.33
C ASP A 90 10.16 4.05 -6.72
N ASN A 91 9.32 5.08 -6.77
CA ASN A 91 8.77 5.63 -8.00
C ASN A 91 8.91 7.16 -7.99
N LEU A 92 9.74 7.67 -8.90
CA LEU A 92 10.03 9.10 -8.97
C LEU A 92 8.81 9.95 -9.29
N GLU A 93 7.94 9.48 -10.18
CA GLU A 93 6.71 10.19 -10.56
C GLU A 93 5.76 10.31 -9.39
N LEU A 94 5.59 9.24 -8.62
CA LEU A 94 4.75 9.24 -7.43
C LEU A 94 5.32 10.22 -6.38
N ARG A 95 6.64 10.24 -6.19
CA ARG A 95 7.27 11.19 -5.27
C ARG A 95 7.03 12.62 -5.69
N ARG A 96 7.16 12.92 -6.97
CA ARG A 96 6.85 14.26 -7.49
C ARG A 96 5.41 14.63 -7.19
N LEU A 97 4.49 13.69 -7.35
CA LEU A 97 3.09 13.89 -7.03
C LEU A 97 2.91 14.23 -5.55
N LEU A 98 3.56 13.47 -4.64
CA LEU A 98 3.49 13.72 -3.19
C LEU A 98 4.05 15.07 -2.80
N TYR A 99 5.17 15.50 -3.40
CA TYR A 99 5.75 16.81 -3.12
C TYR A 99 4.88 17.97 -3.58
N LEU A 100 3.96 17.73 -4.50
CA LEU A 100 3.05 18.76 -5.02
C LEU A 100 1.75 18.86 -4.23
N VAL A 101 1.46 17.94 -3.31
CA VAL A 101 0.24 17.99 -2.52
C VAL A 101 0.37 18.97 -1.35
N ASP A 102 -0.77 19.54 -0.96
CA ASP A 102 -0.86 20.42 0.19
C ASP A 102 -0.78 19.58 1.48
N THR A 103 0.33 19.74 2.22
CA THR A 103 0.57 18.99 3.45
C THR A 103 -0.41 19.31 4.58
N GLU A 104 -1.12 20.41 4.49
CA GLU A 104 -2.20 20.70 5.44
C GLU A 104 -3.42 19.79 5.22
N LYS A 105 -3.62 19.34 3.97
CA LYS A 105 -4.74 18.48 3.59
C LYS A 105 -4.38 17.01 3.54
N ILE A 106 -3.15 16.70 3.12
CA ILE A 106 -2.67 15.33 2.95
C ILE A 106 -1.34 15.16 3.68
N LYS A 107 -1.34 14.29 4.69
CA LYS A 107 -0.12 13.92 5.39
C LYS A 107 0.45 12.66 4.74
N TRP A 108 1.76 12.63 4.53
CA TRP A 108 2.38 11.48 3.88
C TRP A 108 3.77 11.19 4.43
N LEU A 109 4.17 9.93 4.29
CA LEU A 109 5.49 9.40 4.61
C LEU A 109 6.03 8.65 3.40
N ASP A 110 7.32 8.76 3.15
CA ASP A 110 8.02 8.01 2.11
C ASP A 110 8.98 7.01 2.79
N LEU A 111 8.66 5.73 2.70
CA LEU A 111 9.41 4.62 3.29
C LEU A 111 10.08 3.79 2.20
N ARG A 112 11.28 4.09 1.85
CA ARG A 112 12.01 3.28 0.88
C ARG A 112 13.39 2.90 1.36
#